data_07177d5a7e1e719430fd0e536c3130b8
#
_entry.id   07177d5a7e1e719430fd0e536c3130b8
#
_cell.length_a   1.000
_cell.length_b   1.000
_cell.length_c   1.000
_cell.angle_alpha   90.00
_cell.angle_beta   90.00
_cell.angle_gamma   90.00
#
_symmetry.space_group_name_H-M   'P 1'
#
loop_
_entity.id
_entity.type
_entity.pdbx_description
1 polymer ?
#
loop_
_entity_poly.entity_id
_entity_poly.type
_entity_poly.pdbx_seq_one_letter_code
_entity_poly.pdbx_strand_id
1 'polypeptide(L)'
;MTEIKLKLFERGSSFGPLIEAIDTEGKGIQRLVAMVQPTQEFNLSQIPKGPNPRDIDPTTSLYKAIKKSYKESVCFTVRNGGICAVVDFNSMKIKGDYLTFTCSNAGITGHYDGQHTIEAVQEAIDEKCEEGNAVFLFLISENAYAEIDDVRDAATCWNTRGNQKKTSERNIRGGFDSLKSYLSNQYVDNICLLYTSDAA
;
A
#
# COMPACT_ATOMS: atom_id res chain seq x y z
N MET A 1 -15.27 -17.10 11.46
CA MET A 1 -13.93 -16.49 11.40
C MET A 1 -13.23 -17.18 10.25
N THR A 2 -12.87 -16.45 9.20
CA THR A 2 -12.27 -17.05 8.00
C THR A 2 -10.77 -16.86 8.08
N GLU A 3 -10.01 -17.96 7.93
CA GLU A 3 -8.55 -17.89 7.81
C GLU A 3 -8.19 -17.34 6.42
N ILE A 4 -7.38 -16.31 6.40
CA ILE A 4 -6.82 -15.71 5.19
C ILE A 4 -5.48 -16.38 4.93
N LYS A 5 -5.27 -16.89 3.72
CA LYS A 5 -4.04 -17.54 3.31
C LYS A 5 -3.48 -16.87 2.06
N LEU A 6 -2.26 -16.40 2.16
CA LEU A 6 -1.55 -15.71 1.07
C LEU A 6 -0.23 -16.42 0.76
N LYS A 7 0.15 -16.45 -0.51
CA LYS A 7 1.45 -16.96 -0.95
C LYS A 7 2.48 -15.86 -0.85
N LEU A 8 3.57 -16.13 -0.15
CA LEU A 8 4.73 -15.23 -0.10
C LEU A 8 5.44 -15.23 -1.44
N PHE A 9 5.96 -14.08 -1.83
CA PHE A 9 6.72 -13.95 -3.05
C PHE A 9 8.14 -14.45 -2.84
N GLU A 10 8.48 -15.53 -3.53
CA GLU A 10 9.83 -16.07 -3.54
C GLU A 10 10.74 -15.23 -4.44
N ARG A 11 11.64 -14.49 -3.85
CA ARG A 11 12.84 -14.02 -4.52
C ARG A 11 14.05 -14.47 -3.73
N GLY A 12 14.54 -15.67 -4.04
CA GLY A 12 15.82 -16.15 -3.50
C GLY A 12 15.92 -16.04 -1.97
N SER A 13 16.69 -16.83 -1.33
CA SER A 13 16.81 -17.05 0.11
C SER A 13 17.07 -15.83 1.03
N SER A 14 16.92 -14.59 0.57
CA SER A 14 17.38 -13.41 1.31
C SER A 14 16.28 -12.45 1.81
N PHE A 15 15.03 -12.62 1.43
CA PHE A 15 13.96 -11.69 1.82
C PHE A 15 12.71 -12.44 2.32
N GLY A 16 12.79 -12.91 3.54
CA GLY A 16 11.60 -13.36 4.28
C GLY A 16 10.76 -12.17 4.76
N PRO A 17 9.53 -12.41 5.23
CA PRO A 17 8.72 -11.39 5.87
C PRO A 17 9.45 -10.83 7.10
N LEU A 18 9.49 -9.50 7.21
CA LEU A 18 10.07 -8.81 8.34
C LEU A 18 9.00 -8.60 9.40
N ILE A 19 9.19 -9.19 10.57
CA ILE A 19 8.34 -8.93 11.75
C ILE A 19 9.12 -8.01 12.68
N GLU A 20 8.53 -6.87 12.99
CA GLU A 20 9.09 -5.90 13.92
C GLU A 20 8.14 -5.69 15.10
N ALA A 21 8.69 -5.71 16.31
CA ALA A 21 8.01 -5.16 17.46
C ALA A 21 8.19 -3.63 17.41
N ILE A 22 7.09 -2.89 17.30
CA ILE A 22 7.08 -1.41 17.30
C ILE A 22 6.61 -0.86 18.65
N ASP A 23 6.89 -1.58 19.69
CA ASP A 23 6.37 -1.24 21.00
C ASP A 23 7.27 -0.25 21.73
N THR A 24 6.85 1.00 21.74
CA THR A 24 7.48 2.05 22.56
C THR A 24 6.86 2.17 23.97
N GLU A 25 5.75 1.49 24.24
CA GLU A 25 4.96 1.66 25.47
C GLU A 25 4.56 0.36 26.17
N GLY A 26 5.09 -0.79 25.78
CA GLY A 26 4.74 -2.10 26.39
C GLY A 26 3.36 -2.64 25.99
N LYS A 27 2.79 -2.18 24.86
CA LYS A 27 1.47 -2.63 24.38
C LYS A 27 1.51 -3.88 23.52
N GLY A 28 2.69 -4.44 23.24
CA GLY A 28 2.85 -5.61 22.38
C GLY A 28 2.47 -5.35 20.91
N ILE A 29 2.68 -4.11 20.43
CA ILE A 29 2.39 -3.74 19.05
C ILE A 29 3.42 -4.37 18.13
N GLN A 30 2.95 -5.13 17.17
CA GLN A 30 3.79 -5.79 16.17
C GLN A 30 3.39 -5.36 14.76
N ARG A 31 4.37 -5.32 13.88
CA ARG A 31 4.19 -5.07 12.46
C ARG A 31 4.86 -6.16 11.65
N LEU A 32 4.21 -6.59 10.58
CA LEU A 32 4.80 -7.44 9.57
C LEU A 32 4.82 -6.70 8.24
N VAL A 33 5.96 -6.74 7.58
CA VAL A 33 6.12 -6.31 6.18
C VAL A 33 6.47 -7.53 5.36
N ALA A 34 5.68 -7.82 4.34
CA ALA A 34 5.88 -8.93 3.45
C ALA A 34 5.63 -8.54 1.99
N MET A 35 6.19 -9.30 1.07
CA MET A 35 5.74 -9.32 -0.32
C MET A 35 4.95 -10.60 -0.56
N VAL A 36 3.77 -10.48 -1.12
CA VAL A 36 2.90 -11.59 -1.47
C VAL A 36 2.74 -11.69 -2.98
N GLN A 37 2.54 -12.90 -3.48
CA GLN A 37 2.21 -13.18 -4.87
C GLN A 37 0.74 -13.58 -4.98
N PRO A 38 -0.15 -12.66 -5.34
CA PRO A 38 -1.55 -12.97 -5.52
C PRO A 38 -1.77 -13.94 -6.68
N THR A 39 -2.68 -14.88 -6.47
CA THR A 39 -3.13 -15.84 -7.48
C THR A 39 -4.63 -16.02 -7.37
N GLN A 40 -5.25 -16.80 -8.25
CA GLN A 40 -6.66 -17.16 -8.15
C GLN A 40 -7.00 -17.84 -6.81
N GLU A 41 -6.13 -18.73 -6.32
CA GLU A 41 -6.34 -19.45 -5.07
C GLU A 41 -5.99 -18.58 -3.85
N PHE A 42 -4.90 -17.80 -3.95
CA PHE A 42 -4.37 -16.93 -2.88
C PHE A 42 -4.61 -15.47 -3.21
N ASN A 43 -5.87 -15.09 -3.31
CA ASN A 43 -6.24 -13.74 -3.72
C ASN A 43 -6.32 -12.76 -2.56
N LEU A 44 -6.09 -11.50 -2.86
CA LEU A 44 -6.05 -10.41 -1.88
C LEU A 44 -7.45 -10.03 -1.36
N SER A 45 -8.51 -10.35 -2.09
CA SER A 45 -9.89 -10.06 -1.69
C SER A 45 -10.38 -10.91 -0.50
N GLN A 46 -9.57 -11.90 -0.07
CA GLN A 46 -9.77 -12.58 1.21
C GLN A 46 -9.59 -11.64 2.40
N ILE A 47 -8.81 -10.56 2.26
CA ILE A 47 -8.63 -9.56 3.31
C ILE A 47 -9.89 -8.69 3.38
N PRO A 48 -10.69 -8.77 4.46
CA PRO A 48 -11.95 -8.04 4.53
C PRO A 48 -11.70 -6.52 4.55
N LYS A 49 -12.72 -5.77 4.13
CA LYS A 49 -12.72 -4.31 4.27
C LYS A 49 -12.77 -3.97 5.76
N GLY A 50 -11.76 -3.30 6.24
CA GLY A 50 -11.70 -2.68 7.56
C GLY A 50 -12.33 -1.28 7.54
N PRO A 51 -11.99 -0.42 8.49
CA PRO A 51 -12.54 0.93 8.61
C PRO A 51 -11.98 1.89 7.52
N ASN A 52 -12.09 1.48 6.26
CA ASN A 52 -11.72 2.29 5.12
C ASN A 52 -12.93 3.11 4.64
N PRO A 53 -12.88 4.45 4.72
CA PRO A 53 -14.01 5.30 4.37
C PRO A 53 -14.27 5.43 2.86
N ARG A 54 -13.36 4.95 2.01
CA ARG A 54 -13.48 5.14 0.56
C ARG A 54 -14.18 3.97 -0.12
N ASP A 55 -15.07 4.32 -1.04
CA ASP A 55 -15.58 3.36 -2.01
C ASP A 55 -14.70 3.37 -3.27
N ILE A 56 -14.68 2.24 -3.95
CA ILE A 56 -13.91 2.08 -5.18
C ILE A 56 -14.72 2.58 -6.36
N ASP A 57 -14.07 3.33 -7.20
CA ASP A 57 -14.56 3.63 -8.53
C ASP A 57 -13.58 3.06 -9.58
N PRO A 58 -13.92 1.92 -10.22
CA PRO A 58 -13.07 1.27 -11.20
C PRO A 58 -12.92 2.08 -12.49
N THR A 59 -13.71 3.14 -12.66
CA THR A 59 -13.62 4.01 -13.84
C THR A 59 -12.47 5.02 -13.74
N THR A 60 -11.94 5.24 -12.54
CA THR A 60 -10.90 6.24 -12.29
C THR A 60 -9.60 5.92 -13.03
N SER A 61 -8.89 6.98 -13.39
CA SER A 61 -7.56 6.86 -14.01
C SER A 61 -6.57 6.17 -13.10
N LEU A 62 -6.67 6.36 -11.78
CA LEU A 62 -5.84 5.71 -10.78
C LEU A 62 -6.05 4.19 -10.80
N TYR A 63 -7.29 3.72 -10.75
CA TYR A 63 -7.61 2.30 -10.79
C TYR A 63 -7.04 1.62 -12.05
N LYS A 64 -7.32 2.23 -13.21
CA LYS A 64 -6.82 1.73 -14.50
C LYS A 64 -5.29 1.71 -14.58
N ALA A 65 -4.63 2.73 -14.00
CA ALA A 65 -3.17 2.78 -13.96
C ALA A 65 -2.57 1.69 -13.07
N ILE A 66 -3.19 1.40 -11.91
CA ILE A 66 -2.78 0.31 -11.02
C ILE A 66 -2.90 -1.03 -11.76
N LYS A 67 -4.08 -1.33 -12.35
CA LYS A 67 -4.33 -2.56 -13.09
C LYS A 67 -3.33 -2.74 -14.23
N LYS A 68 -3.13 -1.70 -15.04
CA LYS A 68 -2.16 -1.71 -16.14
C LYS A 68 -0.74 -1.96 -15.62
N SER A 69 -0.33 -1.25 -14.56
CA SER A 69 1.01 -1.40 -13.98
C SER A 69 1.24 -2.80 -13.43
N TYR A 70 0.23 -3.45 -12.83
CA TYR A 70 0.33 -4.81 -12.35
C TYR A 70 0.56 -5.82 -13.48
N LYS A 71 -0.09 -5.64 -14.62
CA LYS A 71 0.03 -6.52 -15.79
C LYS A 71 1.34 -6.35 -16.58
N GLU A 72 1.82 -5.11 -16.67
CA GLU A 72 2.88 -4.75 -17.63
C GLU A 72 4.22 -4.39 -16.97
N SER A 73 4.26 -4.15 -15.67
CA SER A 73 5.47 -3.67 -15.00
C SER A 73 6.26 -4.79 -14.36
N VAL A 74 7.55 -4.84 -14.62
CA VAL A 74 8.50 -5.74 -13.95
C VAL A 74 8.70 -5.38 -12.48
N CYS A 75 8.33 -4.17 -12.07
CA CYS A 75 8.55 -3.63 -10.73
C CYS A 75 7.28 -2.95 -10.18
N PHE A 76 6.18 -3.68 -10.11
CA PHE A 76 4.92 -3.14 -9.58
C PHE A 76 5.07 -2.57 -8.17
N THR A 77 5.82 -3.25 -7.30
CA THR A 77 6.08 -2.83 -5.92
C THR A 77 6.79 -1.47 -5.79
N VAL A 78 7.51 -1.01 -6.82
CA VAL A 78 8.12 0.33 -6.83
C VAL A 78 7.09 1.42 -7.15
N ARG A 79 6.01 1.06 -7.83
CA ARG A 79 4.97 1.99 -8.31
C ARG A 79 3.72 2.00 -7.46
N ASN A 80 3.54 0.98 -6.63
CA ASN A 80 2.35 0.79 -5.80
C ASN A 80 2.72 0.71 -4.33
N GLY A 81 2.00 1.45 -3.48
CA GLY A 81 2.26 1.51 -2.05
C GLY A 81 1.88 0.25 -1.27
N GLY A 82 1.26 -0.73 -1.91
CA GLY A 82 0.82 -1.97 -1.26
C GLY A 82 -0.52 -1.85 -0.54
N ILE A 83 -0.71 -2.75 0.41
CA ILE A 83 -1.94 -2.90 1.19
C ILE A 83 -1.59 -2.78 2.66
N CYS A 84 -2.33 -1.97 3.40
CA CYS A 84 -2.21 -1.84 4.85
C CYS A 84 -3.44 -2.45 5.52
N ALA A 85 -3.23 -3.37 6.46
CA ALA A 85 -4.32 -4.02 7.18
C ALA A 85 -4.00 -4.21 8.67
N VAL A 86 -5.04 -4.17 9.48
CA VAL A 86 -5.02 -4.56 10.90
C VAL A 86 -5.47 -6.01 11.01
N VAL A 87 -4.72 -6.83 11.74
CA VAL A 87 -4.98 -8.27 11.84
C VAL A 87 -4.76 -8.78 13.26
N ASP A 88 -5.32 -9.96 13.56
CA ASP A 88 -5.01 -10.70 14.77
C ASP A 88 -3.63 -11.38 14.63
N PHE A 89 -2.61 -10.78 15.23
CA PHE A 89 -1.25 -11.33 15.21
C PHE A 89 -1.11 -12.64 15.96
N ASN A 90 -1.99 -12.94 16.94
CA ASN A 90 -1.95 -14.22 17.64
C ASN A 90 -2.34 -15.39 16.72
N SER A 91 -3.12 -15.11 15.69
CA SER A 91 -3.51 -16.10 14.68
C SER A 91 -2.47 -16.27 13.58
N MET A 92 -1.49 -15.35 13.50
CA MET A 92 -0.54 -15.29 12.38
C MET A 92 0.43 -16.47 12.40
N LYS A 93 0.60 -17.10 11.26
CA LYS A 93 1.57 -18.17 11.04
C LYS A 93 2.26 -18.02 9.69
N ILE A 94 3.54 -18.28 9.68
CA ILE A 94 4.32 -18.42 8.46
C ILE A 94 4.76 -19.86 8.38
N LYS A 95 4.34 -20.57 7.33
CA LYS A 95 4.69 -21.97 7.12
C LYS A 95 5.09 -22.20 5.67
N GLY A 96 6.39 -22.45 5.43
CA GLY A 96 6.94 -22.46 4.09
C GLY A 96 6.66 -21.13 3.40
N ASP A 97 6.10 -21.20 2.21
CA ASP A 97 5.83 -20.03 1.36
C ASP A 97 4.45 -19.39 1.63
N TYR A 98 3.84 -19.71 2.76
CA TYR A 98 2.50 -19.23 3.07
C TYR A 98 2.46 -18.44 4.36
N LEU A 99 1.77 -17.30 4.27
CA LEU A 99 1.34 -16.48 5.40
C LEU A 99 -0.13 -16.71 5.64
N THR A 100 -0.50 -17.07 6.88
CA THR A 100 -1.90 -17.17 7.30
C THR A 100 -2.17 -16.27 8.49
N PHE A 101 -3.36 -15.71 8.55
CA PHE A 101 -3.84 -14.87 9.65
C PHE A 101 -5.38 -14.78 9.63
N THR A 102 -5.96 -14.21 10.66
CA THR A 102 -7.40 -13.95 10.73
C THR A 102 -7.70 -12.47 10.95
N CYS A 103 -8.88 -12.06 10.52
CA CYS A 103 -9.50 -10.79 10.83
C CYS A 103 -10.77 -11.08 11.64
N SER A 104 -10.70 -10.93 12.95
CA SER A 104 -11.74 -11.38 13.86
C SER A 104 -12.61 -10.26 14.41
N ASN A 105 -12.06 -9.06 14.54
CA ASN A 105 -12.75 -7.92 15.11
C ASN A 105 -13.34 -7.04 14.00
N ALA A 106 -14.61 -7.28 13.69
CA ALA A 106 -15.32 -6.51 12.68
C ALA A 106 -15.30 -5.01 13.03
N GLY A 107 -14.81 -4.20 12.11
CA GLY A 107 -14.69 -2.75 12.27
C GLY A 107 -13.29 -2.27 12.68
N ILE A 108 -12.44 -3.13 13.27
CA ILE A 108 -11.03 -2.81 13.54
C ILE A 108 -10.13 -3.56 12.57
N THR A 109 -10.32 -4.88 12.42
CA THR A 109 -9.49 -5.72 11.56
C THR A 109 -9.95 -5.69 10.11
N GLY A 110 -8.99 -5.78 9.21
CA GLY A 110 -9.17 -5.68 7.76
C GLY A 110 -8.31 -4.60 7.14
N HIS A 111 -8.39 -4.45 5.82
CA HIS A 111 -7.59 -3.44 5.14
C HIS A 111 -8.16 -2.03 5.37
N TYR A 112 -7.30 -1.09 5.73
CA TYR A 112 -7.65 0.33 5.86
C TYR A 112 -7.03 1.21 4.75
N ASP A 113 -6.06 0.68 4.01
CA ASP A 113 -5.53 1.29 2.78
C ASP A 113 -5.21 0.22 1.74
N GLY A 114 -5.17 0.61 0.47
CA GLY A 114 -4.85 -0.27 -0.64
C GLY A 114 -6.05 -0.97 -1.30
N GLN A 115 -7.28 -0.55 -1.02
CA GLN A 115 -8.48 -1.16 -1.61
C GLN A 115 -8.46 -1.14 -3.14
N HIS A 116 -8.06 -0.02 -3.77
CA HIS A 116 -7.89 0.04 -5.23
C HIS A 116 -6.87 -0.99 -5.73
N THR A 117 -5.82 -1.25 -4.95
CA THR A 117 -4.81 -2.26 -5.28
C THR A 117 -5.41 -3.67 -5.22
N ILE A 118 -6.16 -3.99 -4.18
CA ILE A 118 -6.82 -5.30 -4.03
C ILE A 118 -7.69 -5.61 -5.23
N GLU A 119 -8.62 -4.70 -5.55
CA GLU A 119 -9.59 -4.92 -6.61
C GLU A 119 -8.95 -4.91 -8.02
N ALA A 120 -8.05 -3.97 -8.29
CA ALA A 120 -7.39 -3.86 -9.58
C ALA A 120 -6.47 -5.07 -9.86
N VAL A 121 -5.80 -5.58 -8.82
CA VAL A 121 -4.96 -6.79 -8.93
C VAL A 121 -5.84 -8.02 -9.13
N GLN A 122 -6.94 -8.14 -8.37
CA GLN A 122 -7.87 -9.26 -8.55
C GLN A 122 -8.47 -9.30 -9.95
N GLU A 123 -8.94 -8.15 -10.46
CA GLU A 123 -9.46 -8.06 -11.82
C GLU A 123 -8.40 -8.42 -12.87
N ALA A 124 -7.14 -8.04 -12.65
CA ALA A 124 -6.04 -8.42 -13.54
C ALA A 124 -5.79 -9.94 -13.55
N ILE A 125 -5.89 -10.60 -12.38
CA ILE A 125 -5.75 -12.04 -12.23
C ILE A 125 -6.91 -12.77 -12.92
N ASP A 126 -8.15 -12.28 -12.75
CA ASP A 126 -9.35 -12.84 -13.38
C ASP A 126 -9.28 -12.77 -14.91
N GLU A 127 -8.59 -11.76 -15.45
CA GLU A 127 -8.27 -11.62 -16.87
C GLU A 127 -7.08 -12.49 -17.33
N LYS A 128 -6.69 -13.50 -16.54
CA LYS A 128 -5.60 -14.44 -16.83
C LYS A 128 -4.21 -13.80 -16.99
N CYS A 129 -3.88 -12.85 -16.14
CA CYS A 129 -2.52 -12.39 -15.96
C CYS A 129 -1.71 -13.54 -15.31
N GLU A 130 -0.96 -14.31 -16.11
CA GLU A 130 -0.38 -15.59 -15.69
C GLU A 130 0.78 -15.45 -14.70
N GLU A 131 1.51 -14.34 -14.72
CA GLU A 131 2.61 -14.09 -13.80
C GLU A 131 2.42 -12.74 -13.11
N GLY A 132 1.66 -12.76 -12.03
CA GLY A 132 1.41 -11.58 -11.25
C GLY A 132 2.68 -11.06 -10.58
N ASN A 133 2.82 -9.75 -10.56
CA ASN A 133 3.83 -9.09 -9.77
C ASN A 133 3.57 -9.30 -8.27
N ALA A 134 4.63 -9.16 -7.46
CA ALA A 134 4.49 -9.10 -6.02
C ALA A 134 3.73 -7.83 -5.59
N VAL A 135 3.02 -7.93 -4.49
CA VAL A 135 2.34 -6.82 -3.82
C VAL A 135 2.89 -6.69 -2.40
N PHE A 136 3.19 -5.47 -1.97
CA PHE A 136 3.56 -5.22 -0.57
C PHE A 136 2.35 -5.34 0.34
N LEU A 137 2.57 -5.99 1.46
CA LEU A 137 1.59 -6.16 2.52
C LEU A 137 2.19 -5.66 3.84
N PHE A 138 1.50 -4.71 4.45
CA PHE A 138 1.84 -4.13 5.74
C PHE A 138 0.75 -4.51 6.73
N LEU A 139 1.05 -5.44 7.63
CA LEU A 139 0.14 -5.89 8.67
C LEU A 139 0.53 -5.29 10.01
N ILE A 140 -0.45 -4.79 10.74
CA ILE A 140 -0.31 -4.25 12.09
C ILE A 140 -1.20 -5.05 13.02
N SER A 141 -0.71 -5.34 14.23
CA SER A 141 -1.50 -6.03 15.23
C SER A 141 -2.70 -5.19 15.69
N GLU A 142 -3.83 -5.84 15.95
CA GLU A 142 -5.04 -5.17 16.47
C GLU A 142 -4.80 -4.46 17.81
N ASN A 143 -3.80 -4.90 18.58
CA ASN A 143 -3.40 -4.26 19.84
C ASN A 143 -2.84 -2.84 19.65
N ALA A 144 -2.51 -2.44 18.43
CA ALA A 144 -2.08 -1.08 18.10
C ALA A 144 -3.20 -0.05 18.29
N TYR A 145 -4.44 -0.52 18.27
CA TYR A 145 -5.63 0.34 18.27
C TYR A 145 -6.58 -0.07 19.39
N ALA A 146 -6.89 0.89 20.26
CA ALA A 146 -7.84 0.66 21.34
C ALA A 146 -9.28 0.67 20.83
N GLU A 147 -9.56 1.54 19.86
CA GLU A 147 -10.90 1.76 19.34
C GLU A 147 -10.89 1.89 17.81
N ILE A 148 -12.07 1.74 17.20
CA ILE A 148 -12.25 1.86 15.75
C ILE A 148 -11.83 3.25 15.22
N ASP A 149 -11.99 4.30 16.02
CA ASP A 149 -11.65 5.65 15.59
C ASP A 149 -10.14 5.85 15.45
N ASP A 150 -9.31 5.17 16.27
CA ASP A 150 -7.86 5.14 16.09
C ASP A 150 -7.46 4.59 14.72
N VAL A 151 -8.15 3.52 14.26
CA VAL A 151 -7.89 2.94 12.94
C VAL A 151 -8.35 3.87 11.82
N ARG A 152 -9.47 4.58 12.01
CA ARG A 152 -9.98 5.58 11.06
C ARG A 152 -9.01 6.76 10.92
N ASP A 153 -8.44 7.21 12.04
CA ASP A 153 -7.44 8.27 12.05
C ASP A 153 -6.16 7.82 11.33
N ALA A 154 -5.69 6.60 11.57
CA ALA A 154 -4.57 6.03 10.84
C ALA A 154 -4.89 5.94 9.33
N ALA A 155 -6.06 5.44 8.96
CA ALA A 155 -6.51 5.37 7.56
C ALA A 155 -6.57 6.77 6.93
N THR A 156 -7.04 7.76 7.67
CA THR A 156 -7.07 9.16 7.21
C THR A 156 -5.66 9.69 6.98
N CYS A 157 -4.75 9.48 7.91
CA CYS A 157 -3.34 9.89 7.75
C CYS A 157 -2.66 9.24 6.56
N TRP A 158 -2.89 7.94 6.31
CA TRP A 158 -2.37 7.24 5.14
C TRP A 158 -2.96 7.75 3.82
N ASN A 159 -4.26 8.06 3.82
CA ASN A 159 -4.98 8.52 2.65
C ASN A 159 -4.81 10.02 2.36
N THR A 160 -4.41 10.83 3.34
CA THR A 160 -4.12 12.27 3.19
C THR A 160 -2.69 12.52 2.71
N ARG A 161 -2.04 11.57 2.07
CA ARG A 161 -0.85 11.89 1.27
C ARG A 161 -1.27 12.98 0.30
N GLY A 162 -0.85 14.21 0.61
CA GLY A 162 -1.34 15.41 -0.05
C GLY A 162 -1.30 15.24 -1.56
N ASN A 163 -2.38 15.62 -2.22
CA ASN A 163 -2.40 15.67 -3.67
C ASN A 163 -1.17 16.47 -4.10
N GLN A 164 -0.22 15.81 -4.77
CA GLN A 164 0.93 16.53 -5.33
C GLN A 164 0.37 17.68 -6.17
N LYS A 165 0.78 18.89 -5.84
CA LYS A 165 0.39 20.05 -6.65
C LYS A 165 0.83 19.78 -8.09
N LYS A 166 0.03 20.14 -9.07
CA LYS A 166 0.35 19.96 -10.50
C LYS A 166 1.73 20.51 -10.87
N THR A 167 2.15 21.57 -10.20
CA THR A 167 3.51 22.17 -10.33
C THR A 167 4.60 21.23 -9.86
N SER A 168 4.41 20.53 -8.72
CA SER A 168 5.36 19.55 -8.21
C SER A 168 5.49 18.36 -9.14
N GLU A 169 4.36 17.83 -9.64
CA GLU A 169 4.34 16.74 -10.61
C GLU A 169 5.06 17.15 -11.91
N ARG A 170 4.81 18.37 -12.41
CA ARG A 170 5.46 18.90 -13.60
C ARG A 170 6.97 19.04 -13.40
N ASN A 171 7.41 19.46 -12.21
CA ASN A 171 8.84 19.55 -11.89
C ASN A 171 9.51 18.18 -11.87
N ILE A 172 8.88 17.18 -11.22
CA ILE A 172 9.39 15.81 -11.16
C ILE A 172 9.53 15.20 -12.57
N ARG A 173 8.62 15.54 -13.48
CA ARG A 173 8.66 15.10 -14.88
C ARG A 173 9.60 15.92 -15.78
N GLY A 174 10.45 16.76 -15.23
CA GLY A 174 11.38 17.59 -15.98
C GLY A 174 10.73 18.78 -16.70
N GLY A 175 9.46 19.09 -16.40
CA GLY A 175 8.73 20.16 -17.10
C GLY A 175 9.29 21.57 -16.90
N PHE A 176 10.26 21.72 -15.99
CA PHE A 176 10.97 22.98 -15.75
C PHE A 176 12.47 22.91 -16.08
N ASP A 177 12.95 21.82 -16.67
CA ASP A 177 14.38 21.63 -16.92
C ASP A 177 14.93 22.69 -17.90
N SER A 178 14.16 23.03 -18.93
CA SER A 178 14.52 24.11 -19.85
C SER A 178 14.65 25.48 -19.13
N LEU A 179 13.72 25.76 -18.20
CA LEU A 179 13.77 27.00 -17.42
C LEU A 179 15.00 26.99 -16.50
N LYS A 180 15.25 25.87 -15.80
CA LYS A 180 16.43 25.73 -14.92
C LYS A 180 17.73 25.90 -15.68
N SER A 181 17.82 25.46 -16.93
CA SER A 181 19.02 25.58 -17.75
C SER A 181 19.36 27.02 -18.14
N TYR A 182 18.37 27.92 -18.13
CA TYR A 182 18.58 29.37 -18.38
C TYR A 182 18.94 30.15 -17.12
N LEU A 183 18.72 29.57 -15.95
CA LEU A 183 19.01 30.23 -14.69
C LEU A 183 20.43 29.87 -14.24
N SER A 184 21.18 30.85 -13.76
CA SER A 184 22.47 30.57 -13.13
C SER A 184 22.24 29.75 -11.86
N ASN A 185 23.17 28.86 -11.49
CA ASN A 185 23.07 28.01 -10.31
C ASN A 185 22.73 28.79 -9.03
N GLN A 186 23.19 30.04 -8.94
CA GLN A 186 22.92 30.95 -7.83
C GLN A 186 21.42 31.27 -7.66
N TYR A 187 20.64 31.22 -8.74
CA TYR A 187 19.20 31.50 -8.68
C TYR A 187 18.38 30.24 -8.61
N VAL A 188 18.86 29.11 -9.14
CA VAL A 188 18.13 27.84 -9.14
C VAL A 188 17.83 27.36 -7.72
N ASP A 189 18.80 27.46 -6.81
CA ASP A 189 18.66 27.04 -5.42
C ASP A 189 17.71 27.93 -4.60
N ASN A 190 17.47 29.17 -5.08
CA ASN A 190 16.57 30.11 -4.42
C ASN A 190 15.14 30.11 -4.98
N ILE A 191 14.87 29.35 -6.05
CA ILE A 191 13.54 29.28 -6.66
C ILE A 191 12.80 28.04 -6.16
N CYS A 192 11.83 28.24 -5.30
CA CYS A 192 10.92 27.18 -4.89
C CYS A 192 9.83 26.96 -5.93
N LEU A 193 10.02 26.01 -6.84
CA LEU A 193 9.03 25.62 -7.86
C LEU A 193 7.84 24.84 -7.29
N LEU A 194 7.87 24.51 -5.99
CA LEU A 194 6.88 23.64 -5.35
C LEU A 194 5.77 24.40 -4.61
N TYR A 195 6.04 25.67 -4.19
CA TYR A 195 5.18 26.38 -3.26
C TYR A 195 4.67 27.75 -3.77
N THR A 196 4.77 28.01 -5.06
CA THR A 196 4.37 29.32 -5.63
C THR A 196 2.87 29.63 -5.54
N SER A 197 2.05 28.75 -4.98
CA SER A 197 0.59 28.95 -4.87
C SER A 197 0.08 29.29 -3.47
N ASP A 198 0.93 29.34 -2.45
CA ASP A 198 0.51 29.61 -1.07
C ASP A 198 0.88 31.03 -0.58
N ALA A 199 1.33 31.88 -1.48
CA ALA A 199 1.64 33.30 -1.20
C ALA A 199 0.57 34.24 -1.76
N ALA A 200 -0.72 33.88 -1.56
CA ALA A 200 -1.84 34.76 -1.86
C ALA A 200 -2.87 34.69 -0.73
#